data_84d7da12040f1dd2275638c8d13678f3
#
_entry.id   84d7da12040f1dd2275638c8d13678f3
#
_cell.length_a   1.000
_cell.length_b   1.000
_cell.length_c   1.000
_cell.angle_alpha   90.00
_cell.angle_beta   90.00
_cell.angle_gamma   90.00
#
_symmetry.space_group_name_H-M   'P 1'
#
loop_
_entity.id
_entity.type
_entity.pdbx_description
1 polymer ?
#
loop_
_entity_poly.entity_id
_entity_poly.type
_entity_poly.pdbx_seq_one_letter_code
_entity_poly.pdbx_strand_id
1 'polypeptide(L)'
;MHSTVLITGASRGIGQAIAIAFAKAGYHLVITCSKTETDLLSLATHLKEQYGTEVLTSVGDIGDYTYVHSLFQEIDTRFGGIDILINNAGISYVGLLTDMSIEDWNRIINTNLTSVFSTCKHAVPHMVQKQAGKIINISSVWGNVGASCEVAYSACKGGMNTFTKALAKELAPSNIQVNAIACGCIDTQMNACFSEEDRTALAEEIPAGRFGAPDEVANLVLDLASGHNYLTGQIITLDGGWT
;
A
#
# COMPACT_ATOMS: atom_id res chain seq x y z
N MET A 1 24.83 -0.27 -5.08
CA MET A 1 23.98 -0.53 -3.92
C MET A 1 22.60 -0.87 -4.44
N HIS A 2 21.96 -1.90 -3.87
CA HIS A 2 20.58 -2.21 -4.23
C HIS A 2 19.65 -1.20 -3.54
N SER A 3 18.61 -0.76 -4.23
CA SER A 3 17.60 0.13 -3.64
C SER A 3 16.73 -0.64 -2.64
N THR A 4 16.34 0.05 -1.55
CA THR A 4 15.53 -0.52 -0.47
C THR A 4 14.09 -0.05 -0.55
N VAL A 5 13.14 -0.98 -0.42
CA VAL A 5 11.70 -0.74 -0.51
C VAL A 5 11.03 -1.12 0.82
N LEU A 6 10.25 -0.21 1.39
CA LEU A 6 9.32 -0.52 2.47
C LEU A 6 7.92 -0.81 1.90
N ILE A 7 7.38 -1.98 2.24
CA ILE A 7 6.02 -2.40 1.86
C ILE A 7 5.22 -2.68 3.13
N THR A 8 4.21 -1.88 3.39
CA THR A 8 3.33 -2.09 4.55
C THR A 8 2.23 -3.09 4.24
N GLY A 9 1.88 -3.97 5.20
CA GLY A 9 0.83 -4.97 5.01
C GLY A 9 1.18 -6.04 3.96
N ALA A 10 2.42 -6.57 3.99
CA ALA A 10 2.97 -7.43 2.95
C ALA A 10 2.72 -8.92 3.15
N SER A 11 2.12 -9.37 4.27
CA SER A 11 1.99 -10.81 4.56
C SER A 11 1.06 -11.57 3.61
N ARG A 12 0.21 -10.88 2.85
CA ARG A 12 -0.77 -11.49 1.94
C ARG A 12 -1.27 -10.52 0.86
N GLY A 13 -2.04 -11.03 -0.10
CA GLY A 13 -2.76 -10.24 -1.11
C GLY A 13 -1.85 -9.34 -1.94
N ILE A 14 -2.27 -8.09 -2.15
CA ILE A 14 -1.54 -7.11 -2.96
C ILE A 14 -0.13 -6.88 -2.41
N GLY A 15 0.01 -6.71 -1.09
CA GLY A 15 1.32 -6.44 -0.49
C GLY A 15 2.32 -7.59 -0.68
N GLN A 16 1.86 -8.84 -0.61
CA GLN A 16 2.67 -10.03 -0.89
C GLN A 16 3.11 -10.07 -2.36
N ALA A 17 2.19 -9.84 -3.28
CA ALA A 17 2.49 -9.80 -4.71
C ALA A 17 3.52 -8.70 -5.04
N ILE A 18 3.38 -7.51 -4.44
CA ILE A 18 4.35 -6.42 -4.57
C ILE A 18 5.73 -6.86 -4.03
N ALA A 19 5.79 -7.49 -2.85
CA ALA A 19 7.04 -7.94 -2.27
C ALA A 19 7.77 -8.96 -3.18
N ILE A 20 7.03 -9.90 -3.78
CA ILE A 20 7.57 -10.87 -4.74
C ILE A 20 8.10 -10.15 -5.99
N ALA A 21 7.34 -9.21 -6.56
CA ALA A 21 7.74 -8.48 -7.76
C ALA A 21 9.04 -7.68 -7.55
N PHE A 22 9.16 -6.98 -6.40
CA PHE A 22 10.36 -6.21 -6.08
C PHE A 22 11.57 -7.10 -5.74
N ALA A 23 11.38 -8.22 -5.04
CA ALA A 23 12.45 -9.20 -4.79
C ALA A 23 13.00 -9.76 -6.10
N LYS A 24 12.12 -10.16 -7.03
CA LYS A 24 12.47 -10.64 -8.36
C LYS A 24 13.24 -9.58 -9.18
N ALA A 25 12.95 -8.30 -8.96
CA ALA A 25 13.65 -7.18 -9.59
C ALA A 25 14.97 -6.79 -8.89
N GLY A 26 15.36 -7.49 -7.80
CA GLY A 26 16.65 -7.33 -7.11
C GLY A 26 16.69 -6.21 -6.06
N TYR A 27 15.54 -5.78 -5.54
CA TYR A 27 15.47 -4.80 -4.46
C TYR A 27 15.66 -5.45 -3.09
N HIS A 28 16.25 -4.73 -2.13
CA HIS A 28 16.16 -5.07 -0.71
C HIS A 28 14.80 -4.67 -0.16
N LEU A 29 14.28 -5.45 0.78
CA LEU A 29 12.91 -5.30 1.23
C LEU A 29 12.82 -5.09 2.74
N VAL A 30 11.94 -4.18 3.12
CA VAL A 30 11.36 -4.09 4.46
C VAL A 30 9.88 -4.41 4.32
N ILE A 31 9.43 -5.48 4.96
CA ILE A 31 8.04 -5.94 4.87
C ILE A 31 7.41 -5.98 6.26
N THR A 32 6.18 -5.47 6.37
CA THR A 32 5.49 -5.42 7.66
C THR A 32 4.12 -6.09 7.62
N CYS A 33 3.65 -6.53 8.78
CA CYS A 33 2.27 -6.92 9.02
C CYS A 33 1.87 -6.59 10.47
N SER A 34 0.56 -6.61 10.76
CA SER A 34 0.09 -6.37 12.13
C SER A 34 -0.13 -7.62 12.97
N LYS A 35 -0.49 -8.76 12.35
CA LYS A 35 -0.94 -9.97 13.07
C LYS A 35 -0.45 -11.29 12.49
N THR A 36 -0.18 -11.36 11.20
CA THR A 36 0.14 -12.61 10.48
C THR A 36 1.65 -12.82 10.40
N GLU A 37 2.32 -12.90 11.56
CA GLU A 37 3.77 -13.03 11.66
C GLU A 37 4.29 -14.27 10.93
N THR A 38 3.63 -15.43 11.10
CA THR A 38 4.03 -16.68 10.45
C THR A 38 4.04 -16.55 8.93
N ASP A 39 3.00 -15.92 8.34
CA ASP A 39 2.92 -15.71 6.90
C ASP A 39 4.01 -14.75 6.42
N LEU A 40 4.30 -13.68 7.20
CA LEU A 40 5.35 -12.72 6.88
C LEU A 40 6.72 -13.36 6.89
N LEU A 41 7.03 -14.19 7.90
CA LEU A 41 8.31 -14.90 8.03
C LEU A 41 8.48 -15.95 6.92
N SER A 42 7.41 -16.68 6.59
CA SER A 42 7.40 -17.62 5.47
C SER A 42 7.69 -16.91 4.14
N LEU A 43 7.02 -15.77 3.89
CA LEU A 43 7.29 -14.94 2.73
C LEU A 43 8.75 -14.47 2.70
N ALA A 44 9.28 -13.93 3.82
CA ALA A 44 10.65 -13.45 3.88
C ALA A 44 11.68 -14.56 3.58
N THR A 45 11.45 -15.77 4.08
CA THR A 45 12.28 -16.94 3.79
C THR A 45 12.26 -17.27 2.31
N HIS A 46 11.05 -17.36 1.73
CA HIS A 46 10.88 -17.60 0.30
C HIS A 46 11.62 -16.55 -0.56
N LEU A 47 11.47 -15.27 -0.23
CA LEU A 47 12.11 -14.18 -0.98
C LEU A 47 13.65 -14.24 -0.94
N LYS A 48 14.21 -14.58 0.24
CA LYS A 48 15.66 -14.74 0.42
C LYS A 48 16.20 -15.94 -0.37
N GLU A 49 15.51 -17.07 -0.29
CA GLU A 49 15.94 -18.31 -0.96
C GLU A 49 15.83 -18.25 -2.47
N GLN A 50 14.75 -17.68 -3.00
CA GLN A 50 14.47 -17.65 -4.44
C GLN A 50 15.19 -16.54 -5.17
N TYR A 51 15.37 -15.37 -4.54
CA TYR A 51 15.88 -14.18 -5.23
C TYR A 51 17.19 -13.63 -4.64
N GLY A 52 17.68 -14.21 -3.52
CA GLY A 52 18.94 -13.76 -2.88
C GLY A 52 18.87 -12.34 -2.32
N THR A 53 17.67 -11.78 -2.11
CA THR A 53 17.49 -10.41 -1.63
C THR A 53 17.54 -10.33 -0.11
N GLU A 54 18.03 -9.22 0.44
CA GLU A 54 17.90 -8.96 1.87
C GLU A 54 16.48 -8.56 2.22
N VAL A 55 15.95 -9.15 3.30
CA VAL A 55 14.60 -8.88 3.80
C VAL A 55 14.64 -8.60 5.29
N LEU A 56 14.16 -7.42 5.70
CA LEU A 56 13.82 -7.07 7.07
C LEU A 56 12.32 -7.29 7.27
N THR A 57 11.96 -8.04 8.31
CA THR A 57 10.55 -8.24 8.69
C THR A 57 10.25 -7.49 9.97
N SER A 58 9.10 -6.83 10.05
CA SER A 58 8.65 -6.17 11.27
C SER A 58 7.16 -6.41 11.50
N VAL A 59 6.79 -6.72 12.73
CA VAL A 59 5.40 -7.00 13.13
C VAL A 59 4.93 -5.92 14.11
N GLY A 60 3.86 -5.23 13.76
CA GLY A 60 3.27 -4.19 14.60
C GLY A 60 2.16 -3.44 13.90
N ASP A 61 1.44 -2.63 14.64
CA ASP A 61 0.35 -1.81 14.12
C ASP A 61 0.90 -0.57 13.41
N ILE A 62 0.76 -0.52 12.10
CA ILE A 62 1.21 0.62 11.30
C ILE A 62 0.43 1.90 11.60
N GLY A 63 -0.74 1.80 12.25
CA GLY A 63 -1.50 2.93 12.77
C GLY A 63 -0.91 3.54 14.05
N ASP A 64 0.01 2.84 14.72
CA ASP A 64 0.73 3.34 15.90
C ASP A 64 1.99 4.11 15.48
N TYR A 65 2.01 5.40 15.75
CA TYR A 65 3.15 6.27 15.43
C TYR A 65 4.45 5.82 16.11
N THR A 66 4.37 5.29 17.34
CA THR A 66 5.55 4.82 18.08
C THR A 66 6.16 3.60 17.41
N TYR A 67 5.33 2.68 16.96
CA TYR A 67 5.78 1.52 16.16
C TYR A 67 6.45 1.98 14.86
N VAL A 68 5.83 2.90 14.11
CA VAL A 68 6.42 3.42 12.86
C VAL A 68 7.78 4.07 13.13
N HIS A 69 7.90 4.86 14.21
CA HIS A 69 9.18 5.46 14.59
C HIS A 69 10.27 4.40 14.84
N SER A 70 9.96 3.36 15.61
CA SER A 70 10.91 2.27 15.90
C SER A 70 11.28 1.49 14.63
N LEU A 71 10.32 1.23 13.74
CA LEU A 71 10.55 0.60 12.45
C LEU A 71 11.58 1.38 11.61
N PHE A 72 11.43 2.70 11.52
CA PHE A 72 12.36 3.52 10.75
C PHE A 72 13.75 3.61 11.40
N GLN A 73 13.88 3.55 12.73
CA GLN A 73 15.19 3.43 13.39
C GLN A 73 15.91 2.12 13.00
N GLU A 74 15.18 1.02 12.91
CA GLU A 74 15.73 -0.26 12.46
C GLU A 74 16.13 -0.24 10.98
N ILE A 75 15.30 0.36 10.14
CA ILE A 75 15.59 0.59 8.70
C ILE A 75 16.88 1.41 8.54
N ASP A 76 16.99 2.52 9.24
CA ASP A 76 18.17 3.40 9.16
C ASP A 76 19.44 2.67 9.58
N THR A 77 19.36 1.86 10.65
CA THR A 77 20.49 1.06 11.14
C THR A 77 20.93 0.01 10.12
N ARG A 78 19.98 -0.64 9.43
CA ARG A 78 20.28 -1.79 8.56
C ARG A 78 20.57 -1.39 7.11
N PHE A 79 19.82 -0.43 6.58
CA PHE A 79 19.87 -0.05 5.16
C PHE A 79 20.28 1.40 4.93
N GLY A 80 20.36 2.22 5.98
CA GLY A 80 20.63 3.65 5.87
C GLY A 80 19.46 4.49 5.36
N GLY A 81 18.26 3.90 5.29
CA GLY A 81 17.02 4.52 4.80
C GLY A 81 16.32 3.71 3.73
N ILE A 82 15.25 4.24 3.16
CA ILE A 82 14.51 3.64 2.04
C ILE A 82 14.47 4.53 0.82
N ASP A 83 14.49 3.93 -0.36
CA ASP A 83 14.37 4.59 -1.67
C ASP A 83 12.92 4.64 -2.16
N ILE A 84 12.15 3.64 -1.78
CA ILE A 84 10.76 3.46 -2.23
C ILE A 84 9.88 3.13 -1.01
N LEU A 85 8.75 3.83 -0.91
CA LEU A 85 7.72 3.58 0.09
C LEU A 85 6.43 3.13 -0.59
N ILE A 86 5.93 1.94 -0.22
CA ILE A 86 4.65 1.41 -0.66
C ILE A 86 3.70 1.36 0.54
N ASN A 87 2.78 2.31 0.62
CA ASN A 87 1.72 2.35 1.60
C ASN A 87 0.56 1.46 1.13
N ASN A 88 0.62 0.18 1.48
CA ASN A 88 -0.37 -0.82 1.08
C ASN A 88 -1.26 -1.27 2.25
N ALA A 89 -0.79 -1.22 3.49
CA ALA A 89 -1.57 -1.65 4.64
C ALA A 89 -2.94 -0.96 4.68
N GLY A 90 -3.98 -1.75 4.90
CA GLY A 90 -5.33 -1.25 4.98
C GLY A 90 -6.30 -2.30 5.53
N ILE A 91 -7.37 -1.81 6.12
CA ILE A 91 -8.49 -2.61 6.62
C ILE A 91 -9.80 -1.99 6.16
N SER A 92 -10.83 -2.81 6.00
CA SER A 92 -12.19 -2.37 5.67
C SER A 92 -13.12 -2.53 6.88
N TYR A 93 -14.20 -1.78 6.85
CA TYR A 93 -15.38 -1.94 7.69
C TYR A 93 -16.60 -1.78 6.79
N VAL A 94 -17.45 -2.78 6.79
CA VAL A 94 -18.71 -2.80 6.05
C VAL A 94 -19.86 -2.73 7.04
N GLY A 95 -20.64 -1.67 6.95
CA GLY A 95 -21.79 -1.44 7.83
C GLY A 95 -22.32 -0.01 7.70
N LEU A 96 -23.55 0.22 8.22
CA LEU A 96 -24.15 1.56 8.21
C LEU A 96 -23.33 2.51 9.09
N LEU A 97 -23.28 3.77 8.71
CA LEU A 97 -22.59 4.80 9.48
C LEU A 97 -23.14 4.93 10.91
N THR A 98 -24.45 4.75 11.08
CA THR A 98 -25.13 4.83 12.39
C THR A 98 -24.74 3.70 13.34
N ASP A 99 -24.26 2.58 12.82
CA ASP A 99 -23.90 1.39 13.59
C ASP A 99 -22.40 1.33 13.90
N MET A 100 -21.62 2.22 13.27
CA MET A 100 -20.17 2.28 13.44
C MET A 100 -19.82 2.89 14.81
N SER A 101 -19.02 2.17 15.59
CA SER A 101 -18.47 2.71 16.84
C SER A 101 -17.36 3.73 16.58
N ILE A 102 -17.09 4.60 17.55
CA ILE A 102 -15.98 5.55 17.47
C ILE A 102 -14.64 4.81 17.46
N GLU A 103 -14.55 3.66 18.10
CA GLU A 103 -13.38 2.78 18.13
C GLU A 103 -13.10 2.22 16.75
N ASP A 104 -14.12 1.75 16.02
CA ASP A 104 -13.98 1.27 14.65
C ASP A 104 -13.59 2.40 13.70
N TRP A 105 -14.24 3.56 13.81
CA TRP A 105 -13.86 4.75 13.06
C TRP A 105 -12.38 5.08 13.27
N ASN A 106 -11.93 5.20 14.52
CA ASN A 106 -10.54 5.55 14.83
C ASN A 106 -9.56 4.48 14.31
N ARG A 107 -9.89 3.20 14.42
CA ARG A 107 -9.09 2.10 13.90
C ARG A 107 -8.93 2.19 12.38
N ILE A 108 -10.02 2.46 11.64
CA ILE A 108 -10.01 2.62 10.19
C ILE A 108 -9.15 3.83 9.78
N ILE A 109 -9.37 4.98 10.41
CA ILE A 109 -8.59 6.21 10.15
C ILE A 109 -7.10 5.98 10.45
N ASN A 110 -6.78 5.40 11.60
CA ASN A 110 -5.39 5.20 12.00
C ASN A 110 -4.65 4.26 11.05
N THR A 111 -5.28 3.13 10.68
CA THR A 111 -4.63 2.15 9.80
C THR A 111 -4.57 2.62 8.34
N ASN A 112 -5.62 3.27 7.82
CA ASN A 112 -5.69 3.55 6.37
C ASN A 112 -5.20 4.94 5.98
N LEU A 113 -5.17 5.92 6.91
CA LEU A 113 -4.79 7.30 6.58
C LEU A 113 -3.67 7.84 7.49
N THR A 114 -3.80 7.74 8.82
CA THR A 114 -2.75 8.23 9.74
C THR A 114 -1.44 7.49 9.51
N SER A 115 -1.49 6.19 9.21
CA SER A 115 -0.30 5.39 8.87
C SER A 115 0.46 5.96 7.67
N VAL A 116 -0.25 6.40 6.63
CA VAL A 116 0.36 7.00 5.42
C VAL A 116 1.10 8.28 5.76
N PHE A 117 0.50 9.14 6.59
CA PHE A 117 1.19 10.31 7.12
C PHE A 117 2.45 9.90 7.91
N SER A 118 2.33 8.94 8.83
CA SER A 118 3.43 8.53 9.70
C SER A 118 4.61 7.95 8.91
N THR A 119 4.36 7.07 7.96
CA THR A 119 5.41 6.47 7.13
C THR A 119 6.07 7.49 6.21
N CYS A 120 5.27 8.36 5.55
CA CYS A 120 5.82 9.44 4.72
C CYS A 120 6.67 10.41 5.54
N LYS A 121 6.22 10.79 6.74
CA LYS A 121 6.96 11.70 7.63
C LYS A 121 8.37 11.18 7.97
N HIS A 122 8.52 9.87 8.12
CA HIS A 122 9.83 9.26 8.42
C HIS A 122 10.65 8.98 7.15
N ALA A 123 10.03 8.64 6.03
CA ALA A 123 10.73 8.34 4.77
C ALA A 123 11.27 9.59 4.06
N VAL A 124 10.50 10.68 4.05
CA VAL A 124 10.78 11.90 3.28
C VAL A 124 12.13 12.53 3.60
N PRO A 125 12.58 12.67 4.87
CA PRO A 125 13.88 13.31 5.17
C PRO A 125 15.06 12.64 4.45
N HIS A 126 15.13 11.30 4.43
CA HIS A 126 16.15 10.55 3.71
C HIS A 126 16.05 10.77 2.19
N MET A 127 14.85 10.70 1.63
CA MET A 127 14.60 10.89 0.19
C MET A 127 14.98 12.31 -0.26
N VAL A 128 14.67 13.34 0.57
CA VAL A 128 15.06 14.74 0.31
C VAL A 128 16.57 14.92 0.34
N GLN A 129 17.25 14.34 1.34
CA GLN A 129 18.72 14.37 1.39
C GLN A 129 19.36 13.74 0.15
N LYS A 130 18.76 12.65 -0.35
CA LYS A 130 19.24 11.91 -1.52
C LYS A 130 18.83 12.56 -2.84
N GLN A 131 17.88 13.51 -2.83
CA GLN A 131 17.25 14.11 -4.03
C GLN A 131 16.67 13.03 -4.98
N ALA A 132 16.13 11.99 -4.41
CA ALA A 132 15.51 10.87 -5.13
C ALA A 132 14.60 10.06 -4.18
N GLY A 133 13.44 9.64 -4.67
CA GLY A 133 12.53 8.77 -3.93
C GLY A 133 11.25 8.51 -4.69
N LYS A 134 10.58 7.42 -4.33
CA LYS A 134 9.26 7.06 -4.87
C LYS A 134 8.31 6.72 -3.72
N ILE A 135 7.12 7.30 -3.74
CA ILE A 135 6.05 6.97 -2.79
C ILE A 135 4.84 6.54 -3.61
N ILE A 136 4.35 5.33 -3.35
CA ILE A 136 3.18 4.77 -4.01
C ILE A 136 2.17 4.36 -2.95
N ASN A 137 0.98 4.96 -3.02
CA ASN A 137 -0.11 4.70 -2.10
C ASN A 137 -1.12 3.77 -2.77
N ILE A 138 -1.44 2.63 -2.13
CA ILE A 138 -2.49 1.72 -2.62
C ILE A 138 -3.84 2.23 -2.12
N SER A 139 -4.53 2.92 -3.01
CA SER A 139 -5.84 3.50 -2.79
C SER A 139 -6.95 2.56 -3.27
N SER A 140 -8.13 3.09 -3.48
CA SER A 140 -9.30 2.37 -3.96
C SER A 140 -10.15 3.29 -4.86
N VAL A 141 -10.91 2.72 -5.77
CA VAL A 141 -11.97 3.42 -6.50
C VAL A 141 -12.97 4.07 -5.55
N TRP A 142 -13.20 3.49 -4.36
CA TRP A 142 -14.02 4.11 -3.31
C TRP A 142 -13.47 5.44 -2.78
N GLY A 143 -12.19 5.71 -2.98
CA GLY A 143 -11.61 7.03 -2.74
C GLY A 143 -11.96 8.07 -3.81
N ASN A 144 -12.44 7.64 -4.98
CA ASN A 144 -12.87 8.51 -6.09
C ASN A 144 -14.38 8.77 -6.06
N VAL A 145 -15.19 7.70 -5.87
CA VAL A 145 -16.64 7.75 -6.02
C VAL A 145 -17.40 7.53 -4.70
N GLY A 146 -16.76 6.98 -3.68
CA GLY A 146 -17.40 6.57 -2.43
C GLY A 146 -18.16 5.25 -2.56
N ALA A 147 -18.43 4.59 -1.43
CA ALA A 147 -19.24 3.37 -1.37
C ALA A 147 -20.24 3.42 -0.22
N SER A 148 -21.45 2.97 -0.47
CA SER A 148 -22.45 2.72 0.56
C SER A 148 -21.91 1.65 1.53
N CYS A 149 -22.21 1.81 2.83
CA CYS A 149 -21.74 0.94 3.91
C CYS A 149 -20.21 0.93 4.13
N GLU A 150 -19.43 1.71 3.39
CA GLU A 150 -17.98 1.84 3.56
C GLU A 150 -17.54 3.31 3.71
N VAL A 151 -18.31 4.11 4.44
CA VAL A 151 -18.10 5.56 4.54
C VAL A 151 -16.72 5.91 5.10
N ALA A 152 -16.28 5.26 6.19
CA ALA A 152 -14.97 5.51 6.80
C ALA A 152 -13.82 5.10 5.88
N TYR A 153 -13.94 3.96 5.20
CA TYR A 153 -12.95 3.49 4.23
C TYR A 153 -12.85 4.44 3.03
N SER A 154 -13.99 4.84 2.47
CA SER A 154 -14.05 5.81 1.37
C SER A 154 -13.44 7.16 1.77
N ALA A 155 -13.72 7.65 2.98
CA ALA A 155 -13.12 8.88 3.50
C ALA A 155 -11.59 8.78 3.61
N CYS A 156 -11.06 7.64 4.11
CA CYS A 156 -9.62 7.39 4.17
C CYS A 156 -8.99 7.38 2.78
N LYS A 157 -9.59 6.66 1.83
CA LYS A 157 -9.02 6.52 0.48
C LYS A 157 -9.14 7.82 -0.31
N GLY A 158 -10.22 8.59 -0.13
CA GLY A 158 -10.33 9.95 -0.67
C GLY A 158 -9.31 10.93 -0.06
N GLY A 159 -9.12 10.84 1.26
CA GLY A 159 -8.06 11.57 1.97
C GLY A 159 -6.67 11.21 1.47
N MET A 160 -6.38 9.92 1.27
CA MET A 160 -5.12 9.41 0.70
C MET A 160 -4.89 9.97 -0.72
N ASN A 161 -5.93 10.01 -1.56
CA ASN A 161 -5.83 10.57 -2.91
C ASN A 161 -5.45 12.06 -2.89
N THR A 162 -6.08 12.85 -2.02
CA THR A 162 -5.77 14.27 -1.87
C THR A 162 -4.39 14.47 -1.22
N PHE A 163 -4.03 13.68 -0.21
CA PHE A 163 -2.69 13.67 0.41
C PHE A 163 -1.61 13.38 -0.64
N THR A 164 -1.81 12.40 -1.52
CA THR A 164 -0.89 12.08 -2.62
C THR A 164 -0.65 13.29 -3.52
N LYS A 165 -1.71 13.99 -3.94
CA LYS A 165 -1.60 15.18 -4.81
C LYS A 165 -0.88 16.34 -4.12
N ALA A 166 -1.14 16.56 -2.83
CA ALA A 166 -0.52 17.62 -2.07
C ALA A 166 0.97 17.35 -1.84
N LEU A 167 1.31 16.14 -1.36
CA LEU A 167 2.68 15.75 -1.08
C LEU A 167 3.54 15.68 -2.36
N ALA A 168 2.95 15.31 -3.48
CA ALA A 168 3.62 15.33 -4.79
C ALA A 168 4.10 16.73 -5.17
N LYS A 169 3.28 17.77 -4.94
CA LYS A 169 3.65 19.17 -5.21
C LYS A 169 4.76 19.65 -4.29
N GLU A 170 4.72 19.24 -3.03
CA GLU A 170 5.72 19.60 -2.03
C GLU A 170 7.08 18.98 -2.33
N LEU A 171 7.10 17.72 -2.80
CA LEU A 171 8.31 16.93 -2.98
C LEU A 171 8.89 16.94 -4.40
N ALA A 172 8.15 17.42 -5.39
CA ALA A 172 8.61 17.50 -6.78
C ALA A 172 9.94 18.27 -6.94
N PRO A 173 10.18 19.40 -6.22
CA PRO A 173 11.48 20.10 -6.30
C PRO A 173 12.67 19.27 -5.82
N SER A 174 12.43 18.24 -4.99
CA SER A 174 13.45 17.28 -4.51
C SER A 174 13.54 16.01 -5.35
N ASN A 175 12.94 16.01 -6.54
CA ASN A 175 12.92 14.84 -7.45
C ASN A 175 12.32 13.58 -6.80
N ILE A 176 11.29 13.73 -5.97
CA ILE A 176 10.55 12.63 -5.34
C ILE A 176 9.17 12.58 -5.98
N GLN A 177 8.79 11.39 -6.48
CA GLN A 177 7.49 11.19 -7.10
C GLN A 177 6.54 10.51 -6.11
N VAL A 178 5.32 11.06 -6.01
CA VAL A 178 4.26 10.54 -5.12
C VAL A 178 3.02 10.28 -5.96
N ASN A 179 2.61 9.02 -6.08
CA ASN A 179 1.44 8.62 -6.85
C ASN A 179 0.57 7.64 -6.05
N ALA A 180 -0.66 7.44 -6.46
CA ALA A 180 -1.54 6.42 -5.91
C ALA A 180 -2.12 5.55 -7.02
N ILE A 181 -2.40 4.29 -6.67
CA ILE A 181 -3.17 3.37 -7.51
C ILE A 181 -4.53 3.19 -6.84
N ALA A 182 -5.58 3.64 -7.49
CA ALA A 182 -6.97 3.42 -7.07
C ALA A 182 -7.43 2.06 -7.61
N CYS A 183 -7.31 1.03 -6.76
CA CYS A 183 -7.70 -0.33 -7.14
C CYS A 183 -9.21 -0.50 -7.13
N GLY A 184 -9.74 -1.19 -8.12
CA GLY A 184 -11.07 -1.76 -8.12
C GLY A 184 -11.15 -3.03 -7.25
N CYS A 185 -12.00 -3.97 -7.65
CA CYS A 185 -12.14 -5.25 -6.96
C CYS A 185 -10.98 -6.19 -7.31
N ILE A 186 -10.09 -6.43 -6.36
CA ILE A 186 -8.92 -7.31 -6.52
C ILE A 186 -9.15 -8.61 -5.75
N ASP A 187 -8.80 -9.74 -6.35
CA ASP A 187 -8.98 -11.07 -5.76
C ASP A 187 -8.01 -11.30 -4.60
N THR A 188 -8.45 -10.96 -3.40
CA THR A 188 -7.68 -11.03 -2.17
C THR A 188 -8.53 -11.56 -1.02
N GLN A 189 -7.89 -11.91 0.09
CA GLN A 189 -8.60 -12.30 1.32
C GLN A 189 -9.50 -11.19 1.89
N MET A 190 -9.30 -9.93 1.55
CA MET A 190 -10.20 -8.84 1.94
C MET A 190 -11.60 -9.04 1.33
N ASN A 191 -11.68 -9.64 0.16
CA ASN A 191 -12.92 -9.94 -0.57
C ASN A 191 -13.38 -11.40 -0.38
N ALA A 192 -12.77 -12.16 0.54
CA ALA A 192 -13.16 -13.56 0.82
C ALA A 192 -14.49 -13.68 1.59
N CYS A 193 -15.05 -12.56 2.06
CA CYS A 193 -16.37 -12.55 2.69
C CYS A 193 -17.53 -12.68 1.69
N PHE A 194 -17.31 -12.44 0.40
CA PHE A 194 -18.32 -12.59 -0.63
C PHE A 194 -18.60 -14.07 -0.92
N SER A 195 -19.87 -14.43 -1.02
CA SER A 195 -20.29 -15.73 -1.54
C SER A 195 -19.89 -15.87 -3.01
N GLU A 196 -19.89 -17.11 -3.55
CA GLU A 196 -19.63 -17.32 -4.98
C GLU A 196 -20.68 -16.61 -5.87
N GLU A 197 -21.92 -16.51 -5.40
CA GLU A 197 -22.99 -15.80 -6.09
C GLU A 197 -22.72 -14.28 -6.11
N ASP A 198 -22.36 -13.69 -4.97
CA ASP A 198 -22.00 -12.26 -4.88
C ASP A 198 -20.75 -11.95 -5.73
N ARG A 199 -19.77 -12.84 -5.72
CA ARG A 199 -18.55 -12.68 -6.54
C ARG A 199 -18.86 -12.69 -8.03
N THR A 200 -19.77 -13.58 -8.45
CA THR A 200 -20.22 -13.66 -9.85
C THR A 200 -20.96 -12.41 -10.24
N ALA A 201 -21.93 -11.98 -9.45
CA ALA A 201 -22.69 -10.77 -9.70
C ALA A 201 -21.79 -9.52 -9.78
N LEU A 202 -20.83 -9.39 -8.86
CA LEU A 202 -19.90 -8.28 -8.86
C LEU A 202 -18.94 -8.33 -10.06
N ALA A 203 -18.51 -9.52 -10.48
CA ALA A 203 -17.69 -9.67 -11.69
C ALA A 203 -18.43 -9.27 -12.96
N GLU A 204 -19.75 -9.51 -13.03
CA GLU A 204 -20.59 -9.10 -14.16
C GLU A 204 -20.76 -7.56 -14.25
N GLU A 205 -20.67 -6.84 -13.11
CA GLU A 205 -20.69 -5.39 -13.09
C GLU A 205 -19.39 -4.77 -13.63
N ILE A 206 -18.27 -5.51 -13.56
CA ILE A 206 -16.97 -5.05 -14.03
C ILE A 206 -16.88 -5.30 -15.54
N PRO A 207 -16.66 -4.28 -16.39
CA PRO A 207 -16.57 -4.46 -17.85
C PRO A 207 -15.55 -5.50 -18.31
N ALA A 208 -14.44 -5.68 -17.55
CA ALA A 208 -13.46 -6.73 -17.80
C ALA A 208 -13.96 -8.15 -17.44
N GLY A 209 -15.15 -8.30 -16.85
CA GLY A 209 -15.82 -9.56 -16.53
C GLY A 209 -15.16 -10.37 -15.41
N ARG A 210 -14.28 -9.75 -14.61
CA ARG A 210 -13.53 -10.44 -13.55
C ARG A 210 -12.96 -9.49 -12.51
N PHE A 211 -12.59 -10.02 -11.38
CA PHE A 211 -11.71 -9.33 -10.44
C PHE A 211 -10.29 -9.19 -10.99
N GLY A 212 -9.60 -8.12 -10.63
CA GLY A 212 -8.17 -7.97 -10.88
C GLY A 212 -7.36 -8.94 -10.03
N ALA A 213 -6.21 -9.38 -10.54
CA ALA A 213 -5.27 -10.18 -9.79
C ALA A 213 -4.31 -9.29 -8.97
N PRO A 214 -3.83 -9.72 -7.78
CA PRO A 214 -2.81 -9.01 -7.03
C PRO A 214 -1.55 -8.71 -7.84
N ASP A 215 -1.16 -9.61 -8.74
CA ASP A 215 0.01 -9.44 -9.61
C ASP A 215 -0.17 -8.29 -10.62
N GLU A 216 -1.39 -7.99 -11.06
CA GLU A 216 -1.66 -6.85 -11.95
C GLU A 216 -1.39 -5.53 -11.23
N VAL A 217 -1.76 -5.43 -9.95
CA VAL A 217 -1.42 -4.28 -9.10
C VAL A 217 0.10 -4.22 -8.87
N ALA A 218 0.73 -5.34 -8.52
CA ALA A 218 2.16 -5.41 -8.25
C ALA A 218 3.01 -5.00 -9.45
N ASN A 219 2.63 -5.40 -10.66
CA ASN A 219 3.31 -5.02 -11.89
C ASN A 219 3.22 -3.51 -12.14
N LEU A 220 2.05 -2.89 -11.94
CA LEU A 220 1.89 -1.44 -12.07
C LEU A 220 2.70 -0.69 -11.01
N VAL A 221 2.72 -1.19 -9.76
CA VAL A 221 3.55 -0.60 -8.68
C VAL A 221 5.02 -0.64 -9.05
N LEU A 222 5.52 -1.77 -9.54
CA LEU A 222 6.93 -1.93 -9.94
C LEU A 222 7.28 -1.02 -11.13
N ASP A 223 6.40 -0.90 -12.11
CA ASP A 223 6.57 -0.02 -13.27
C ASP A 223 6.69 1.44 -12.83
N LEU A 224 5.77 1.91 -11.98
CA LEU A 224 5.82 3.28 -11.41
C LEU A 224 7.07 3.53 -10.57
N ALA A 225 7.57 2.52 -9.87
CA ALA A 225 8.76 2.62 -9.03
C ALA A 225 10.06 2.64 -9.86
N SER A 226 10.11 1.91 -10.98
CA SER A 226 11.32 1.70 -11.78
C SER A 226 11.57 2.80 -12.80
N GLY A 227 10.57 3.65 -13.11
CA GLY A 227 10.65 4.68 -14.14
C GLY A 227 9.82 5.91 -13.84
N HIS A 228 9.38 6.61 -14.89
CA HIS A 228 8.37 7.67 -14.84
C HIS A 228 8.71 8.86 -13.92
N ASN A 229 9.93 9.40 -14.03
CA ASN A 229 10.40 10.48 -13.13
C ASN A 229 9.65 11.82 -13.30
N TYR A 230 8.84 11.96 -14.34
CA TYR A 230 7.97 13.12 -14.56
C TYR A 230 6.52 12.88 -14.12
N LEU A 231 6.16 11.63 -13.77
CA LEU A 231 4.82 11.25 -13.32
C LEU A 231 4.72 11.41 -11.80
N THR A 232 4.03 12.45 -11.34
CA THR A 232 3.80 12.68 -9.90
C THR A 232 2.42 13.30 -9.66
N GLY A 233 1.83 13.06 -8.48
CA GLY A 233 0.53 13.56 -8.09
C GLY A 233 -0.65 12.88 -8.78
N GLN A 234 -0.43 11.72 -9.40
CA GLN A 234 -1.48 11.01 -10.14
C GLN A 234 -2.19 9.97 -9.27
N ILE A 235 -3.47 9.81 -9.52
CA ILE A 235 -4.31 8.74 -8.99
C ILE A 235 -4.67 7.87 -10.17
N ILE A 236 -3.98 6.74 -10.30
CA ILE A 236 -4.13 5.85 -11.46
C ILE A 236 -5.16 4.79 -11.10
N THR A 237 -6.26 4.75 -11.83
CA THR A 237 -7.30 3.75 -11.62
C THR A 237 -6.92 2.43 -12.29
N LEU A 238 -7.06 1.33 -11.55
CA LEU A 238 -6.86 -0.05 -12.01
C LEU A 238 -8.05 -0.89 -11.57
N ASP A 239 -9.10 -0.94 -12.37
CA ASP A 239 -10.42 -1.45 -11.96
C ASP A 239 -11.17 -2.26 -13.02
N GLY A 240 -10.57 -2.54 -14.16
CA GLY A 240 -11.23 -3.25 -15.26
C GLY A 240 -12.33 -2.44 -15.96
N GLY A 241 -12.34 -1.10 -15.78
CA GLY A 241 -13.33 -0.19 -16.35
C GLY A 241 -14.60 -0.03 -15.50
N TRP A 242 -14.56 -0.38 -14.21
CA TRP A 242 -15.74 -0.44 -13.33
C TRP A 242 -16.26 0.94 -12.91
N THR A 243 -15.41 1.97 -12.70
CA THR A 243 -15.83 3.30 -12.24
C THR A 243 -15.35 4.44 -13.12
#